data_96df03dd4e07e8ee7e2c078491068156
#
_entry.id   96df03dd4e07e8ee7e2c078491068156
#
_cell.length_a   1.000
_cell.length_b   1.000
_cell.length_c   1.000
_cell.angle_alpha   90.00
_cell.angle_beta   90.00
_cell.angle_gamma   90.00
#
_symmetry.space_group_name_H-M   'P 1'
#
loop_
_entity.id
_entity.type
_entity.pdbx_description
1 polymer ?
#
loop_
_entity_poly.entity_id
_entity_poly.type
_entity_poly.pdbx_seq_one_letter_code
_entity_poly.pdbx_strand_id
1 'polypeptide(L)'
;MVAVGTILHDIGLSAAVSGPNRFEVNAAAAARSFVTERGMSDRRAQLIWDLVALNSTPSIALHKEAEVAVGTMGIGLDYGGFFFELVPPADLTDILRAFPRLKMKTQFAEACCRLVAAKPDTASDNFLRDFGERFVPGYKPVSTVDLLMNAPFEE
;
A
#
# COMPACT_ATOMS: atom_id res chain seq x y z
N MET A 1 12.93 -9.37 8.16
CA MET A 1 11.60 -8.79 8.41
C MET A 1 11.29 -7.72 7.38
N VAL A 2 12.07 -6.63 7.23
CA VAL A 2 11.84 -5.58 6.21
C VAL A 2 11.63 -6.16 4.82
N ALA A 3 12.56 -6.97 4.29
CA ALA A 3 12.44 -7.56 2.95
C ALA A 3 11.14 -8.36 2.75
N VAL A 4 10.68 -9.11 3.76
CA VAL A 4 9.42 -9.86 3.66
C VAL A 4 8.22 -8.91 3.61
N GLY A 5 8.21 -7.88 4.45
CA GLY A 5 7.13 -6.89 4.45
C GLY A 5 7.06 -6.11 3.13
N THR A 6 8.21 -5.70 2.57
CA THR A 6 8.25 -5.01 1.27
C THR A 6 7.87 -5.90 0.09
N ILE A 7 8.16 -7.21 0.13
CA ILE A 7 7.68 -8.14 -0.91
C ILE A 7 6.16 -8.33 -0.85
N LEU A 8 5.58 -8.31 0.36
CA LEU A 8 4.17 -8.61 0.56
C LEU A 8 3.26 -7.36 0.58
N HIS A 9 3.81 -6.15 0.50
CA HIS A 9 3.04 -4.92 0.75
C HIS A 9 1.84 -4.73 -0.19
N ASP A 10 1.98 -5.11 -1.44
CA ASP A 10 0.94 -4.93 -2.46
C ASP A 10 0.17 -6.23 -2.82
N ILE A 11 0.31 -7.29 -2.02
CA ILE A 11 -0.40 -8.54 -2.29
C ILE A 11 -1.93 -8.37 -2.32
N GLY A 12 -2.46 -7.35 -1.64
CA GLY A 12 -3.87 -6.98 -1.65
C GLY A 12 -4.38 -6.41 -2.97
N LEU A 13 -3.50 -6.01 -3.89
CA LEU A 13 -3.84 -5.64 -5.26
C LEU A 13 -4.01 -6.86 -6.17
N SER A 14 -3.62 -8.04 -5.70
CA SER A 14 -3.74 -9.30 -6.43
C SER A 14 -5.07 -10.00 -6.15
N ALA A 15 -5.45 -10.93 -7.03
CA ALA A 15 -6.61 -11.79 -6.81
C ALA A 15 -6.43 -12.81 -5.66
N ALA A 16 -5.20 -13.00 -5.18
CA ALA A 16 -4.89 -13.96 -4.12
C ALA A 16 -5.39 -13.52 -2.74
N VAL A 17 -5.56 -12.21 -2.53
CA VAL A 17 -6.03 -11.63 -1.28
C VAL A 17 -7.26 -10.79 -1.52
N SER A 18 -8.36 -11.16 -0.88
CA SER A 18 -9.63 -10.43 -0.95
C SER A 18 -10.25 -10.31 0.44
N GLY A 19 -11.03 -9.26 0.67
CA GLY A 19 -11.71 -9.02 1.94
C GLY A 19 -12.57 -7.76 1.88
N PRO A 20 -13.32 -7.47 2.96
CA PRO A 20 -14.24 -6.33 3.01
C PRO A 20 -13.54 -5.00 3.30
N ASN A 21 -12.28 -5.03 3.76
CA ASN A 21 -11.55 -3.85 4.17
C ASN A 21 -10.75 -3.23 3.01
N ARG A 22 -10.09 -2.11 3.28
CA ARG A 22 -9.05 -1.56 2.41
C ARG A 22 -8.05 -2.64 2.02
N PHE A 23 -7.52 -2.57 0.80
CA PHE A 23 -6.60 -3.60 0.29
C PHE A 23 -5.37 -3.76 1.16
N GLU A 24 -4.85 -2.68 1.75
CA GLU A 24 -3.70 -2.69 2.64
C GLU A 24 -3.97 -3.49 3.92
N VAL A 25 -5.18 -3.36 4.48
CA VAL A 25 -5.58 -4.09 5.70
C VAL A 25 -5.75 -5.57 5.40
N ASN A 26 -6.37 -5.92 4.27
CA ASN A 26 -6.50 -7.31 3.83
C ASN A 26 -5.12 -7.93 3.55
N ALA A 27 -4.22 -7.17 2.88
CA ALA A 27 -2.84 -7.58 2.63
C ALA A 27 -2.06 -7.80 3.93
N ALA A 28 -2.16 -6.86 4.87
CA ALA A 28 -1.48 -6.92 6.15
C ALA A 28 -1.92 -8.14 6.98
N ALA A 29 -3.22 -8.44 6.99
CA ALA A 29 -3.75 -9.63 7.66
C ALA A 29 -3.20 -10.91 7.03
N ALA A 30 -3.21 -11.00 5.70
CA ALA A 30 -2.66 -12.15 4.97
C ALA A 30 -1.15 -12.31 5.19
N ALA A 31 -0.39 -11.21 5.12
CA ALA A 31 1.05 -11.21 5.36
C ALA A 31 1.39 -11.65 6.77
N ARG A 32 0.68 -11.15 7.78
CA ARG A 32 0.86 -11.55 9.19
C ARG A 32 0.58 -13.05 9.38
N SER A 33 -0.53 -13.56 8.86
CA SER A 33 -0.87 -15.00 8.95
C SER A 33 0.23 -15.83 8.31
N PHE A 34 0.62 -15.50 7.09
CA PHE A 34 1.67 -16.18 6.34
C PHE A 34 2.99 -16.32 7.12
N VAL A 35 3.45 -15.26 7.77
CA VAL A 35 4.73 -15.30 8.51
C VAL A 35 4.59 -15.96 9.88
N THR A 36 3.45 -15.83 10.55
CA THR A 36 3.17 -16.50 11.83
C THR A 36 3.12 -18.01 11.66
N GLU A 37 2.46 -18.51 10.63
CA GLU A 37 2.41 -19.94 10.28
C GLU A 37 3.80 -20.53 9.98
N ARG A 38 4.78 -19.68 9.67
CA ARG A 38 6.19 -20.05 9.42
C ARG A 38 7.11 -19.79 10.61
N GLY A 39 6.52 -19.60 11.79
CA GLY A 39 7.27 -19.52 13.06
C GLY A 39 7.85 -18.13 13.35
N MET A 40 7.40 -17.09 12.66
CA MET A 40 7.81 -15.71 13.02
C MET A 40 7.14 -15.32 14.35
N SER A 41 7.89 -14.68 15.23
CA SER A 41 7.36 -14.20 16.51
C SER A 41 6.30 -13.13 16.31
N ASP A 42 5.32 -13.05 17.23
CA ASP A 42 4.21 -12.09 17.17
C ASP A 42 4.66 -10.64 17.00
N ARG A 43 5.72 -10.26 17.71
CA ARG A 43 6.28 -8.89 17.58
C ARG A 43 6.76 -8.60 16.16
N ARG A 44 7.46 -9.52 15.53
CA ARG A 44 7.95 -9.35 14.15
C ARG A 44 6.80 -9.43 13.13
N ALA A 45 5.85 -10.32 13.36
CA ALA A 45 4.67 -10.43 12.53
C ALA A 45 3.81 -9.15 12.59
N GLN A 46 3.73 -8.50 13.77
CA GLN A 46 3.06 -7.21 13.91
C GLN A 46 3.78 -6.09 13.15
N LEU A 47 5.11 -6.04 13.18
CA LEU A 47 5.87 -5.05 12.39
C LEU A 47 5.67 -5.23 10.88
N ILE A 48 5.50 -6.48 10.41
CA ILE A 48 5.15 -6.74 9.00
C ILE A 48 3.72 -6.26 8.73
N TRP A 49 2.79 -6.53 9.63
CA TRP A 49 1.43 -6.02 9.50
C TRP A 49 1.42 -4.48 9.39
N ASP A 50 2.13 -3.80 10.29
CA ASP A 50 2.21 -2.33 10.30
C ASP A 50 2.82 -1.79 9.00
N LEU A 51 3.91 -2.39 8.51
CA LEU A 51 4.55 -1.99 7.26
C LEU A 51 3.60 -2.13 6.07
N VAL A 52 2.88 -3.25 5.99
CA VAL A 52 1.94 -3.51 4.90
C VAL A 52 0.69 -2.64 5.01
N ALA A 53 0.12 -2.49 6.21
CA ALA A 53 -1.09 -1.70 6.42
C ALA A 53 -0.89 -0.19 6.21
N LEU A 54 0.33 0.29 6.46
CA LEU A 54 0.66 1.72 6.39
C LEU A 54 1.43 2.10 5.10
N ASN A 55 1.61 1.18 4.16
CA ASN A 55 2.42 1.42 2.96
C ASN A 55 1.96 2.64 2.14
N SER A 56 0.65 2.89 2.13
CA SER A 56 0.02 4.02 1.44
C SER A 56 -0.14 5.28 2.31
N THR A 57 0.40 5.26 3.53
CA THR A 57 0.30 6.36 4.50
C THR A 57 1.69 6.71 5.06
N PRO A 58 2.63 7.17 4.21
CA PRO A 58 4.02 7.42 4.61
C PRO A 58 4.14 8.48 5.71
N SER A 59 3.22 9.45 5.77
CA SER A 59 3.17 10.47 6.83
C SER A 59 2.97 9.90 8.24
N ILE A 60 2.51 8.66 8.37
CA ILE A 60 2.42 7.93 9.65
C ILE A 60 3.53 6.89 9.72
N ALA A 61 3.72 6.10 8.67
CA ALA A 61 4.65 4.98 8.65
C ALA A 61 6.11 5.39 8.95
N LEU A 62 6.53 6.57 8.50
CA LEU A 62 7.88 7.11 8.77
C LEU A 62 8.14 7.47 10.24
N HIS A 63 7.10 7.54 11.06
CA HIS A 63 7.18 7.79 12.50
C HIS A 63 6.98 6.53 13.36
N LYS A 64 6.90 5.37 12.71
CA LYS A 64 6.84 4.06 13.38
C LYS A 64 8.24 3.53 13.70
N GLU A 65 8.32 2.27 14.08
CA GLU A 65 9.59 1.58 14.32
C GLU A 65 10.49 1.62 13.07
N ALA A 66 11.80 1.60 13.29
CA ALA A 66 12.79 1.76 12.23
C ALA A 66 12.58 0.80 11.04
N GLU A 67 12.15 -0.42 11.32
CA GLU A 67 11.89 -1.43 10.30
C GLU A 67 10.70 -1.06 9.40
N VAL A 68 9.65 -0.47 9.98
CA VAL A 68 8.49 0.02 9.21
C VAL A 68 8.89 1.24 8.40
N ALA A 69 9.59 2.19 9.02
CA ALA A 69 10.05 3.41 8.36
C ALA A 69 10.97 3.11 7.16
N VAL A 70 11.98 2.25 7.35
CA VAL A 70 12.91 1.86 6.27
C VAL A 70 12.19 1.13 5.14
N GLY A 71 11.27 0.21 5.47
CA GLY A 71 10.47 -0.46 4.46
C GLY A 71 9.61 0.52 3.65
N THR A 72 8.98 1.48 4.32
CA THR A 72 8.19 2.55 3.69
C THR A 72 9.05 3.44 2.78
N MET A 73 10.27 3.79 3.20
CA MET A 73 11.22 4.53 2.35
C MET A 73 11.55 3.75 1.07
N GLY A 74 11.82 2.44 1.20
CA GLY A 74 12.10 1.57 0.05
C GLY A 74 10.93 1.44 -0.92
N ILE A 75 9.71 1.31 -0.39
CA ILE A 75 8.47 1.31 -1.20
C ILE A 75 8.30 2.65 -1.92
N GLY A 76 8.50 3.77 -1.22
CA GLY A 76 8.41 5.10 -1.80
C GLY A 76 9.44 5.36 -2.89
N LEU A 77 10.67 4.85 -2.71
CA LEU A 77 11.72 4.89 -3.72
C LEU A 77 11.29 4.13 -5.00
N ASP A 78 10.81 2.90 -4.85
CA ASP A 78 10.40 2.07 -5.98
C ASP A 78 9.17 2.64 -6.69
N TYR A 79 8.18 3.10 -5.94
CA TYR A 79 6.93 3.63 -6.47
C TYR A 79 7.11 4.99 -7.16
N GLY A 80 7.70 5.96 -6.46
CA GLY A 80 7.72 7.36 -6.87
C GLY A 80 9.10 8.01 -6.98
N GLY A 81 10.18 7.26 -6.75
CA GLY A 81 11.54 7.79 -6.77
C GLY A 81 11.89 8.67 -5.56
N PHE A 82 11.16 8.54 -4.45
CA PHE A 82 11.52 9.28 -3.23
C PHE A 82 12.90 8.86 -2.75
N PHE A 83 13.74 9.85 -2.40
CA PHE A 83 15.12 9.62 -1.99
C PHE A 83 16.03 9.01 -3.08
N PHE A 84 15.64 9.14 -4.35
CA PHE A 84 16.40 8.59 -5.48
C PHE A 84 17.85 9.09 -5.51
N GLU A 85 18.08 10.33 -5.11
CA GLU A 85 19.39 10.97 -5.04
C GLU A 85 20.34 10.33 -4.02
N LEU A 86 19.82 9.55 -3.07
CA LEU A 86 20.61 8.83 -2.08
C LEU A 86 21.09 7.45 -2.57
N VAL A 87 20.61 6.99 -3.72
CA VAL A 87 20.99 5.69 -4.29
C VAL A 87 22.18 5.85 -5.23
N PRO A 88 23.31 5.19 -4.95
CA PRO A 88 24.44 5.23 -5.88
C PRO A 88 24.04 4.75 -7.28
N PRO A 89 24.45 5.44 -8.36
CA PRO A 89 24.06 5.08 -9.74
C PRO A 89 24.44 3.64 -10.15
N ALA A 90 25.55 3.13 -9.61
CA ALA A 90 25.99 1.75 -9.87
C ALA A 90 25.00 0.74 -9.28
N ASP A 91 24.60 0.94 -8.01
CA ASP A 91 23.65 0.07 -7.32
C ASP A 91 22.29 0.09 -8.01
N LEU A 92 21.81 1.27 -8.43
CA LEU A 92 20.58 1.39 -9.20
C LEU A 92 20.62 0.61 -10.50
N THR A 93 21.75 0.69 -11.24
CA THR A 93 21.93 -0.04 -12.49
C THR A 93 21.87 -1.55 -12.26
N ASP A 94 22.51 -2.04 -11.21
CA ASP A 94 22.53 -3.47 -10.88
C ASP A 94 21.15 -3.95 -10.40
N ILE A 95 20.45 -3.17 -9.59
CA ILE A 95 19.06 -3.45 -9.15
C ILE A 95 18.14 -3.55 -10.37
N LEU A 96 18.14 -2.57 -11.27
CA LEU A 96 17.26 -2.56 -12.43
C LEU A 96 17.59 -3.66 -13.44
N ARG A 97 18.85 -4.11 -13.51
CA ARG A 97 19.24 -5.28 -14.30
C ARG A 97 18.72 -6.57 -13.68
N ALA A 98 18.83 -6.72 -12.37
CA ALA A 98 18.36 -7.90 -11.65
C ALA A 98 16.83 -7.97 -11.55
N PHE A 99 16.18 -6.82 -11.43
CA PHE A 99 14.73 -6.66 -11.22
C PHE A 99 14.15 -5.67 -12.25
N PRO A 100 13.94 -6.08 -13.49
CA PRO A 100 13.39 -5.20 -14.53
C PRO A 100 11.96 -4.78 -14.22
N ARG A 101 11.60 -3.56 -14.57
CA ARG A 101 10.32 -2.91 -14.20
C ARG A 101 9.05 -3.54 -14.81
N LEU A 102 9.16 -4.38 -15.85
CA LEU A 102 8.07 -5.17 -16.45
C LEU A 102 6.76 -4.39 -16.70
N LYS A 103 6.84 -3.16 -17.18
CA LYS A 103 5.68 -2.25 -17.37
C LYS A 103 4.93 -1.91 -16.06
N MET A 104 5.64 -1.87 -14.94
CA MET A 104 5.07 -1.65 -13.60
C MET A 104 4.05 -0.51 -13.56
N LYS A 105 4.33 0.66 -14.15
CA LYS A 105 3.42 1.82 -14.12
C LYS A 105 2.03 1.48 -14.69
N THR A 106 1.99 0.80 -15.83
CA THR A 106 0.73 0.44 -16.48
C THR A 106 -0.01 -0.65 -15.70
N GLN A 107 0.68 -1.72 -15.35
CA GLN A 107 0.08 -2.86 -14.64
C GLN A 107 -0.41 -2.48 -13.24
N PHE A 108 0.32 -1.63 -12.55
CA PHE A 108 -0.06 -1.11 -11.24
C PHE A 108 -1.33 -0.25 -11.36
N ALA A 109 -1.37 0.71 -12.29
CA ALA A 109 -2.54 1.55 -12.51
C ALA A 109 -3.77 0.72 -12.87
N GLU A 110 -3.64 -0.29 -13.73
CA GLU A 110 -4.72 -1.21 -14.07
C GLU A 110 -5.21 -2.02 -12.86
N ALA A 111 -4.31 -2.49 -12.00
CA ALA A 111 -4.68 -3.20 -10.78
C ALA A 111 -5.46 -2.29 -9.80
N CYS A 112 -4.99 -1.05 -9.61
CA CYS A 112 -5.69 -0.05 -8.81
C CYS A 112 -7.09 0.24 -9.36
N CYS A 113 -7.21 0.49 -10.65
CA CYS A 113 -8.51 0.76 -11.30
C CYS A 113 -9.49 -0.42 -11.17
N ARG A 114 -9.00 -1.66 -11.36
CA ARG A 114 -9.84 -2.86 -11.16
C ARG A 114 -10.37 -2.95 -9.74
N LEU A 115 -9.52 -2.66 -8.75
CA LEU A 115 -9.91 -2.73 -7.35
C LEU A 115 -10.94 -1.65 -7.00
N VAL A 116 -10.72 -0.41 -7.44
CA VAL A 116 -11.68 0.70 -7.24
C VAL A 116 -13.02 0.38 -7.89
N ALA A 117 -13.02 -0.15 -9.11
CA ALA A 117 -14.26 -0.51 -9.79
C ALA A 117 -15.02 -1.64 -9.07
N ALA A 118 -14.30 -2.59 -8.48
CA ALA A 118 -14.90 -3.71 -7.76
C ALA A 118 -15.35 -3.36 -6.33
N LYS A 119 -14.64 -2.44 -5.65
CA LYS A 119 -14.83 -2.10 -4.22
C LYS A 119 -14.65 -0.60 -3.98
N PRO A 120 -15.50 0.26 -4.55
CA PRO A 120 -15.33 1.72 -4.49
C PRO A 120 -15.31 2.26 -3.06
N ASP A 121 -16.09 1.68 -2.14
CA ASP A 121 -16.19 2.13 -0.76
C ASP A 121 -14.88 1.96 0.04
N THR A 122 -13.99 1.06 -0.39
CA THR A 122 -12.70 0.81 0.27
C THR A 122 -11.56 1.67 -0.26
N ALA A 123 -11.86 2.58 -1.20
CA ALA A 123 -10.87 3.39 -1.90
C ALA A 123 -10.90 4.88 -1.52
N SER A 124 -11.83 5.29 -0.64
CA SER A 124 -12.07 6.73 -0.38
C SER A 124 -11.00 7.40 0.46
N ASP A 125 -10.29 6.66 1.30
CA ASP A 125 -9.35 7.19 2.32
C ASP A 125 -7.90 6.72 2.11
N ASN A 126 -7.56 6.29 0.87
CA ASN A 126 -6.21 5.90 0.48
C ASN A 126 -5.87 6.40 -0.94
N PHE A 127 -4.65 6.10 -1.43
CA PHE A 127 -4.21 6.57 -2.74
C PHE A 127 -5.02 6.01 -3.92
N LEU A 128 -5.78 4.94 -3.74
CA LEU A 128 -6.69 4.42 -4.76
C LEU A 128 -7.75 5.44 -5.17
N ARG A 129 -8.09 6.38 -4.28
CA ARG A 129 -8.97 7.50 -4.59
C ARG A 129 -8.53 8.26 -5.83
N ASP A 130 -7.23 8.58 -5.94
CA ASP A 130 -6.68 9.31 -7.09
C ASP A 130 -6.84 8.52 -8.40
N PHE A 131 -6.66 7.19 -8.35
CA PHE A 131 -6.91 6.33 -9.51
C PHE A 131 -8.40 6.26 -9.86
N GLY A 132 -9.25 6.21 -8.85
CA GLY A 132 -10.70 6.22 -9.02
C GLY A 132 -11.18 7.49 -9.71
N GLU A 133 -10.82 8.65 -9.16
CA GLU A 133 -11.22 9.97 -9.68
C GLU A 133 -10.70 10.21 -11.10
N ARG A 134 -9.50 9.72 -11.45
CA ARG A 134 -8.88 9.95 -12.76
C ARG A 134 -9.29 8.97 -13.85
N PHE A 135 -9.50 7.70 -13.50
CA PHE A 135 -9.54 6.64 -14.50
C PHE A 135 -10.77 5.73 -14.42
N VAL A 136 -11.58 5.81 -13.34
CA VAL A 136 -12.75 4.95 -13.19
C VAL A 136 -14.04 5.76 -13.40
N PRO A 137 -14.73 5.60 -14.54
CA PRO A 137 -15.96 6.33 -14.83
C PRO A 137 -17.03 6.10 -13.75
N GLY A 138 -17.61 7.18 -13.24
CA GLY A 138 -18.68 7.11 -12.24
C GLY A 138 -18.22 6.88 -10.80
N TYR A 139 -16.92 6.75 -10.56
CA TYR A 139 -16.40 6.69 -9.19
C TYR A 139 -16.67 7.99 -8.43
N LYS A 140 -17.21 7.86 -7.22
CA LYS A 140 -17.48 8.97 -6.32
C LYS A 140 -16.98 8.60 -4.93
N PRO A 141 -15.86 9.18 -4.46
CA PRO A 141 -15.37 8.93 -3.12
C PRO A 141 -16.31 9.51 -2.07
N VAL A 142 -16.31 8.90 -0.90
CA VAL A 142 -16.98 9.49 0.27
C VAL A 142 -16.26 10.80 0.64
N SER A 143 -17.04 11.87 0.78
CA SER A 143 -16.54 13.16 1.22
C SER A 143 -16.63 13.26 2.74
N THR A 144 -15.50 13.50 3.41
CA THR A 144 -15.49 13.76 4.85
C THR A 144 -16.23 15.05 5.23
N VAL A 145 -16.23 16.04 4.33
CA VAL A 145 -17.02 17.27 4.50
C VAL A 145 -18.51 16.95 4.47
N ASP A 146 -18.95 16.15 3.49
CA ASP A 146 -20.37 15.78 3.39
C ASP A 146 -20.82 14.94 4.60
N LEU A 147 -19.97 14.07 5.11
CA LEU A 147 -20.25 13.31 6.33
C LEU A 147 -20.42 14.24 7.52
N LEU A 148 -19.56 15.25 7.67
CA LEU A 148 -19.65 16.22 8.75
C LEU A 148 -20.92 17.09 8.62
N MET A 149 -21.14 17.65 7.42
CA MET A 149 -22.23 18.61 7.18
C MET A 149 -23.62 17.95 7.21
N ASN A 150 -23.70 16.64 6.96
CA ASN A 150 -24.94 15.87 7.02
C ASN A 150 -25.05 15.00 8.29
N ALA A 151 -24.21 15.24 9.30
CA ALA A 151 -24.32 14.54 10.57
C ALA A 151 -25.70 14.83 11.23
N PRO A 152 -26.36 13.82 11.84
CA PRO A 152 -27.73 13.94 12.34
C PRO A 152 -27.82 14.61 13.72
N PHE A 153 -26.89 15.50 14.02
CA PHE A 153 -26.83 16.19 15.31
C PHE A 153 -27.12 17.69 15.13
N GLU A 154 -27.92 18.26 16.03
CA GLU A 154 -28.13 19.70 16.12
C GLU A 154 -26.89 20.38 16.73
N GLU A 155 -26.55 21.60 16.25
CA GLU A 155 -25.49 22.43 16.83
C GLU A 155 -25.98 23.21 18.08
#